data_b026a134eed75aaff80f462ddfb83e49
#
_entry.id   b026a134eed75aaff80f462ddfb83e49
#
_cell.length_a   1.000
_cell.length_b   1.000
_cell.length_c   1.000
_cell.angle_alpha   90.00
_cell.angle_beta   90.00
_cell.angle_gamma   90.00
#
_symmetry.space_group_name_H-M   'P 1'
#
loop_
_entity.id
_entity.type
_entity.pdbx_description
1 polymer ?
#
loop_
_entity_poly.entity_id
_entity_poly.type
_entity_poly.pdbx_seq_one_letter_code
_entity_poly.pdbx_strand_id
1 'polypeptide(L)'
;MIKVLWFLSVPAHLTLEQFEAWYLNTHTRIAKGMEGMRRYAINRALRRQPLFVNREQPLTHRIAEVWWDDVKTVEVCFNSPGGLADLGDGVSNIGIKSDSLPVILFVEETEHPVGEAVGFNLTSSTYLGRDFLVKLVGLLRLPDEADLDTWYARAASRLSQMMGLRKHVYGRVSGETMKIGHVITWPPGGKPVYDRVIELWFDSVEAIDMAFASRQGKEFLDGLKQLGVTPDWVAMRNQELFFSFPANQPLEE
;
A
#
# COMPACT_ATOMS: atom_id res chain seq x y z
N MET A 1 7.31 -13.24 -0.57
CA MET A 1 5.92 -12.79 -0.33
C MET A 1 5.69 -11.52 -1.12
N ILE A 2 4.57 -11.40 -1.81
CA ILE A 2 4.20 -10.23 -2.59
C ILE A 2 3.08 -9.47 -1.88
N LYS A 3 3.18 -8.14 -1.83
CA LYS A 3 2.08 -7.27 -1.38
C LYS A 3 1.35 -6.73 -2.60
N VAL A 4 0.04 -6.82 -2.59
CA VAL A 4 -0.82 -6.21 -3.61
C VAL A 4 -1.48 -4.98 -3.03
N LEU A 5 -1.30 -3.85 -3.71
CA LEU A 5 -1.93 -2.58 -3.37
C LEU A 5 -3.09 -2.33 -4.33
N TRP A 6 -4.29 -2.14 -3.76
CA TRP A 6 -5.50 -1.78 -4.50
C TRP A 6 -5.89 -0.36 -4.17
N PHE A 7 -5.93 0.50 -5.19
CA PHE A 7 -6.29 1.91 -5.03
C PHE A 7 -7.78 2.09 -5.31
N LEU A 8 -8.51 2.51 -4.29
CA LEU A 8 -9.96 2.63 -4.35
C LEU A 8 -10.40 4.09 -4.19
N SER A 9 -11.16 4.57 -5.15
CA SER A 9 -11.82 5.87 -5.11
C SER A 9 -13.31 5.70 -4.88
N VAL A 10 -13.94 6.70 -4.28
CA VAL A 10 -15.40 6.70 -4.11
C VAL A 10 -16.04 6.90 -5.49
N PRO A 11 -16.87 5.95 -5.97
CA PRO A 11 -17.53 6.11 -7.26
C PRO A 11 -18.52 7.26 -7.25
N ALA A 12 -18.74 7.89 -8.39
CA ALA A 12 -19.63 9.06 -8.49
C ALA A 12 -21.10 8.78 -8.12
N HIS A 13 -21.53 7.53 -8.18
CA HIS A 13 -22.91 7.13 -7.83
C HIS A 13 -23.11 6.81 -6.35
N LEU A 14 -22.03 6.82 -5.53
CA LEU A 14 -22.09 6.58 -4.09
C LEU A 14 -21.68 7.82 -3.31
N THR A 15 -22.32 8.03 -2.16
CA THR A 15 -21.77 8.94 -1.16
C THR A 15 -20.59 8.28 -0.46
N LEU A 16 -19.73 9.09 0.16
CA LEU A 16 -18.63 8.58 0.98
C LEU A 16 -19.11 7.62 2.07
N GLU A 17 -20.23 7.95 2.72
CA GLU A 17 -20.81 7.13 3.79
C GLU A 17 -21.30 5.77 3.27
N GLN A 18 -21.98 5.75 2.12
CA GLN A 18 -22.40 4.53 1.45
C GLN A 18 -21.22 3.64 1.06
N PHE A 19 -20.19 4.25 0.47
CA PHE A 19 -18.95 3.53 0.12
C PHE A 19 -18.28 2.92 1.35
N GLU A 20 -18.12 3.69 2.43
CA GLU A 20 -17.51 3.23 3.68
C GLU A 20 -18.34 2.09 4.32
N ALA A 21 -19.65 2.24 4.36
CA ALA A 21 -20.54 1.23 4.91
C ALA A 21 -20.46 -0.09 4.12
N TRP A 22 -20.53 -0.03 2.80
CA TRP A 22 -20.33 -1.20 1.94
C TRP A 22 -18.96 -1.82 2.15
N TYR A 23 -17.90 -1.02 2.05
CA TYR A 23 -16.54 -1.51 2.11
C TYR A 23 -16.25 -2.23 3.42
N LEU A 24 -16.60 -1.62 4.56
CA LEU A 24 -16.28 -2.17 5.88
C LEU A 24 -17.22 -3.32 6.30
N ASN A 25 -18.51 -3.27 5.94
CA ASN A 25 -19.48 -4.23 6.44
C ASN A 25 -19.72 -5.41 5.48
N THR A 26 -19.47 -5.25 4.18
CA THR A 26 -19.73 -6.26 3.15
C THR A 26 -18.44 -6.72 2.51
N HIS A 27 -17.76 -5.84 1.77
CA HIS A 27 -16.61 -6.20 0.95
C HIS A 27 -15.47 -6.83 1.77
N THR A 28 -15.08 -6.25 2.92
CA THR A 28 -14.01 -6.81 3.74
C THR A 28 -14.31 -8.21 4.27
N ARG A 29 -15.58 -8.57 4.44
CA ARG A 29 -16.00 -9.93 4.86
C ARG A 29 -15.80 -10.94 3.74
N ILE A 30 -16.15 -10.53 2.51
CA ILE A 30 -15.93 -11.36 1.31
C ILE A 30 -14.43 -11.52 1.07
N ALA A 31 -13.68 -10.42 1.07
CA ALA A 31 -12.24 -10.41 0.86
C ALA A 31 -11.48 -11.30 1.86
N LYS A 32 -11.92 -11.38 3.12
CA LYS A 32 -11.32 -12.28 4.13
C LYS A 32 -11.47 -13.77 3.79
N GLY A 33 -12.38 -14.13 2.90
CA GLY A 33 -12.55 -15.49 2.39
C GLY A 33 -11.66 -15.85 1.22
N MET A 34 -10.76 -14.96 0.78
CA MET A 34 -9.85 -15.20 -0.33
C MET A 34 -8.78 -16.22 0.04
N GLU A 35 -8.65 -17.25 -0.79
CA GLU A 35 -7.73 -18.35 -0.56
C GLU A 35 -6.26 -17.92 -0.69
N GLY A 36 -5.40 -18.49 0.14
CA GLY A 36 -3.95 -18.23 0.11
C GLY A 36 -3.53 -16.84 0.62
N MET A 37 -4.47 -16.00 1.04
CA MET A 37 -4.17 -14.71 1.62
C MET A 37 -3.45 -14.85 2.95
N ARG A 38 -2.31 -14.14 3.12
CA ARG A 38 -1.48 -14.18 4.32
C ARG A 38 -1.77 -13.04 5.29
N ARG A 39 -2.15 -11.88 4.75
CA ARG A 39 -2.42 -10.69 5.54
C ARG A 39 -3.32 -9.73 4.77
N TYR A 40 -4.16 -8.98 5.49
CA TYR A 40 -5.02 -7.96 4.92
C TYR A 40 -5.04 -6.72 5.82
N ALA A 41 -4.68 -5.59 5.26
CA ALA A 41 -4.79 -4.29 5.90
C ALA A 41 -5.49 -3.31 4.97
N ILE A 42 -6.22 -2.37 5.57
CA ILE A 42 -6.86 -1.29 4.85
C ILE A 42 -6.32 0.05 5.32
N ASN A 43 -6.10 0.94 4.39
CA ASN A 43 -5.65 2.29 4.66
C ASN A 43 -6.70 3.27 4.15
N ARG A 44 -7.12 4.19 5.00
CA ARG A 44 -8.02 5.27 4.64
C ARG A 44 -7.24 6.57 4.54
N ALA A 45 -7.36 7.27 3.43
CA ALA A 45 -6.74 8.58 3.26
C ALA A 45 -7.26 9.57 4.31
N LEU A 46 -6.34 10.31 4.91
CA LEU A 46 -6.68 11.37 5.84
C LEU A 46 -7.19 12.59 5.08
N ARG A 47 -8.16 13.31 5.63
CA ARG A 47 -8.64 14.57 5.05
C ARG A 47 -7.54 15.63 5.05
N ARG A 48 -6.83 15.74 6.18
CA ARG A 48 -5.65 16.58 6.29
C ARG A 48 -4.45 15.79 5.80
N GLN A 49 -3.86 16.26 4.72
CA GLN A 49 -2.59 15.78 4.21
C GLN A 49 -1.43 16.57 4.81
N PRO A 50 -0.18 16.04 4.82
CA PRO A 50 1.00 16.81 5.23
C PRO A 50 1.18 18.08 4.41
N LEU A 51 1.75 19.12 5.02
CA LEU A 51 1.90 20.45 4.41
C LEU A 51 2.71 20.46 3.10
N PHE A 52 3.65 19.53 2.95
CA PHE A 52 4.47 19.43 1.72
C PHE A 52 3.74 18.68 0.59
N VAL A 53 2.61 18.02 0.87
CA VAL A 53 1.77 17.37 -0.13
C VAL A 53 0.85 18.42 -0.74
N ASN A 54 1.27 18.99 -1.84
CA ASN A 54 0.52 20.06 -2.51
C ASN A 54 -0.65 19.52 -3.34
N ARG A 55 -1.67 18.98 -2.65
CA ARG A 55 -2.93 18.48 -3.25
C ARG A 55 -4.11 18.84 -2.36
N GLU A 56 -5.17 19.37 -2.95
CA GLU A 56 -6.43 19.64 -2.26
C GLU A 56 -7.18 18.37 -1.86
N GLN A 57 -7.08 17.34 -2.69
CA GLN A 57 -7.71 16.04 -2.46
C GLN A 57 -6.66 14.93 -2.45
N PRO A 58 -6.83 13.90 -1.61
CA PRO A 58 -5.92 12.75 -1.63
C PRO A 58 -6.01 12.01 -2.97
N LEU A 59 -4.89 11.39 -3.38
CA LEU A 59 -4.76 10.62 -4.61
C LEU A 59 -5.81 9.51 -4.75
N THR A 60 -6.18 8.93 -3.64
CA THR A 60 -7.15 7.84 -3.55
C THR A 60 -7.85 7.92 -2.20
N HIS A 61 -9.05 7.36 -2.10
CA HIS A 61 -9.78 7.32 -0.84
C HIS A 61 -9.27 6.22 0.09
N ARG A 62 -8.98 5.03 -0.48
CA ARG A 62 -8.44 3.88 0.25
C ARG A 62 -7.33 3.20 -0.55
N ILE A 63 -6.41 2.57 0.20
CA ILE A 63 -5.51 1.56 -0.33
C ILE A 63 -5.75 0.29 0.49
N ALA A 64 -6.23 -0.76 -0.17
CA ALA A 64 -6.21 -2.10 0.41
C ALA A 64 -4.83 -2.71 0.16
N GLU A 65 -4.29 -3.33 1.20
CA GLU A 65 -3.02 -4.04 1.16
C GLU A 65 -3.28 -5.50 1.50
N VAL A 66 -2.90 -6.35 0.60
CA VAL A 66 -3.10 -7.80 0.77
C VAL A 66 -1.80 -8.51 0.43
N TRP A 67 -1.44 -9.52 1.21
CA TRP A 67 -0.19 -10.25 1.01
C TRP A 67 -0.46 -11.70 0.65
N TRP A 68 0.28 -12.20 -0.34
CA TRP A 68 0.33 -13.59 -0.76
C TRP A 68 1.78 -14.06 -0.88
N ASP A 69 1.98 -15.34 -1.13
CA ASP A 69 3.34 -15.89 -1.28
C ASP A 69 4.01 -15.34 -2.54
N ASP A 70 3.29 -15.27 -3.66
CA ASP A 70 3.76 -14.78 -4.96
C ASP A 70 2.58 -14.34 -5.85
N VAL A 71 2.88 -13.79 -7.04
CA VAL A 71 1.86 -13.33 -8.01
C VAL A 71 1.05 -14.50 -8.57
N LYS A 72 1.63 -15.70 -8.69
CA LYS A 72 0.91 -16.88 -9.14
C LYS A 72 -0.18 -17.29 -8.15
N THR A 73 0.10 -17.22 -6.85
CA THR A 73 -0.89 -17.48 -5.80
C THR A 73 -2.02 -16.44 -5.84
N VAL A 74 -1.69 -15.16 -6.12
CA VAL A 74 -2.71 -14.13 -6.38
C VAL A 74 -3.60 -14.51 -7.56
N GLU A 75 -3.01 -14.92 -8.67
CA GLU A 75 -3.76 -15.33 -9.88
C GLU A 75 -4.70 -16.51 -9.59
N VAL A 76 -4.20 -17.55 -8.91
CA VAL A 76 -5.01 -18.70 -8.50
C VAL A 76 -6.17 -18.25 -7.60
N CYS A 77 -5.90 -17.40 -6.61
CA CYS A 77 -6.92 -16.86 -5.71
C CYS A 77 -8.02 -16.14 -6.48
N PHE A 78 -7.68 -15.20 -7.36
CA PHE A 78 -8.66 -14.45 -8.15
C PHE A 78 -9.42 -15.27 -9.19
N ASN A 79 -8.98 -16.48 -9.48
CA ASN A 79 -9.71 -17.44 -10.32
C ASN A 79 -10.45 -18.51 -9.49
N SER A 80 -10.37 -18.44 -8.14
CA SER A 80 -11.14 -19.29 -7.23
C SER A 80 -12.55 -18.73 -6.99
N PRO A 81 -13.48 -19.54 -6.46
CA PRO A 81 -14.83 -19.06 -6.09
C PRO A 81 -14.80 -17.85 -5.16
N GLY A 82 -13.89 -17.82 -4.17
CA GLY A 82 -13.73 -16.70 -3.23
C GLY A 82 -13.26 -15.42 -3.91
N GLY A 83 -12.23 -15.52 -4.76
CA GLY A 83 -11.72 -14.38 -5.52
C GLY A 83 -12.71 -13.85 -6.55
N LEU A 84 -13.44 -14.73 -7.23
CA LEU A 84 -14.51 -14.34 -8.17
C LEU A 84 -15.68 -13.65 -7.45
N ALA A 85 -16.01 -14.08 -6.21
CA ALA A 85 -17.03 -13.41 -5.39
C ALA A 85 -16.59 -12.01 -4.98
N ASP A 86 -15.32 -11.83 -4.59
CA ASP A 86 -14.73 -10.53 -4.25
C ASP A 86 -14.76 -9.57 -5.44
N LEU A 87 -14.32 -10.03 -6.61
CA LEU A 87 -14.39 -9.27 -7.85
C LEU A 87 -15.82 -8.92 -8.23
N GLY A 88 -16.76 -9.87 -8.13
CA GLY A 88 -18.18 -9.66 -8.43
C GLY A 88 -18.81 -8.61 -7.53
N ASP A 89 -18.46 -8.62 -6.24
CA ASP A 89 -18.88 -7.59 -5.27
C ASP A 89 -18.33 -6.22 -5.65
N GLY A 90 -17.03 -6.14 -6.00
CA GLY A 90 -16.40 -4.91 -6.48
C GLY A 90 -17.05 -4.37 -7.77
N VAL A 91 -17.28 -5.23 -8.76
CA VAL A 91 -17.95 -4.86 -10.01
C VAL A 91 -19.35 -4.30 -9.74
N SER A 92 -20.12 -4.96 -8.87
CA SER A 92 -21.50 -4.58 -8.59
C SER A 92 -21.64 -3.29 -7.80
N ASN A 93 -20.71 -3.02 -6.87
CA ASN A 93 -20.84 -1.90 -5.92
C ASN A 93 -19.99 -0.69 -6.28
N ILE A 94 -18.79 -0.86 -6.83
CA ILE A 94 -17.94 0.27 -7.23
C ILE A 94 -17.82 0.43 -8.74
N GLY A 95 -18.56 -0.39 -9.51
CA GLY A 95 -18.64 -0.23 -10.95
C GLY A 95 -17.30 -0.49 -11.64
N ILE A 96 -16.51 -1.43 -11.15
CA ILE A 96 -15.28 -1.85 -11.82
C ILE A 96 -15.63 -2.31 -13.23
N LYS A 97 -15.16 -1.57 -14.23
CA LYS A 97 -15.28 -1.94 -15.65
C LYS A 97 -13.89 -2.30 -16.17
N SER A 98 -13.85 -3.07 -17.24
CA SER A 98 -12.58 -3.47 -17.87
C SER A 98 -11.70 -2.29 -18.32
N ASP A 99 -12.30 -1.14 -18.57
CA ASP A 99 -11.66 0.11 -19.02
C ASP A 99 -11.36 1.09 -17.86
N SER A 100 -11.90 0.84 -16.66
CA SER A 100 -11.74 1.68 -15.48
C SER A 100 -11.36 0.86 -14.24
N LEU A 101 -10.53 -0.14 -14.43
CA LEU A 101 -10.02 -0.97 -13.34
C LEU A 101 -9.21 -0.14 -12.35
N PRO A 102 -9.32 -0.40 -11.03
CA PRO A 102 -8.51 0.29 -10.05
C PRO A 102 -7.02 0.05 -10.31
N VAL A 103 -6.18 1.00 -9.94
CA VAL A 103 -4.73 0.78 -9.97
C VAL A 103 -4.40 -0.33 -8.99
N ILE A 104 -3.69 -1.35 -9.47
CA ILE A 104 -3.17 -2.46 -8.67
C ILE A 104 -1.67 -2.52 -8.88
N LEU A 105 -0.93 -2.64 -7.79
CA LEU A 105 0.52 -2.81 -7.82
C LEU A 105 0.90 -4.09 -7.07
N PHE A 106 1.76 -4.89 -7.70
CA PHE A 106 2.44 -6.01 -7.04
C PHE A 106 3.76 -5.49 -6.50
N VAL A 107 3.97 -5.55 -5.20
CA VAL A 107 5.09 -4.90 -4.53
C VAL A 107 5.92 -5.92 -3.77
N GLU A 108 7.21 -6.00 -4.12
CA GLU A 108 8.22 -6.70 -3.33
C GLU A 108 8.77 -5.74 -2.28
N GLU A 109 8.57 -6.04 -1.02
CA GLU A 109 8.91 -5.15 0.09
C GLU A 109 10.26 -5.47 0.70
N THR A 110 11.00 -4.42 1.05
CA THR A 110 12.14 -4.46 1.97
C THR A 110 11.84 -3.55 3.15
N GLU A 111 11.68 -4.14 4.33
CA GLU A 111 11.51 -3.40 5.57
C GLU A 111 12.86 -2.98 6.11
N HIS A 112 12.97 -1.71 6.51
CA HIS A 112 14.16 -1.17 7.13
C HIS A 112 13.88 -0.83 8.60
N PRO A 113 14.68 -1.35 9.54
CA PRO A 113 14.51 -1.04 10.96
C PRO A 113 14.80 0.45 11.20
N VAL A 114 14.01 1.08 12.06
CA VAL A 114 14.20 2.44 12.55
C VAL A 114 14.74 2.37 13.97
N GLY A 115 16.06 2.56 14.11
CA GLY A 115 16.77 2.58 15.39
C GLY A 115 16.59 1.31 16.24
N GLU A 116 17.15 1.30 17.42
CA GLU A 116 16.68 0.44 18.51
C GLU A 116 15.37 1.06 19.02
N ALA A 117 14.27 0.83 18.31
CA ALA A 117 12.96 1.18 18.79
C ALA A 117 12.70 0.33 20.03
N VAL A 118 13.07 0.88 21.15
CA VAL A 118 12.86 0.31 22.47
C VAL A 118 11.40 -0.12 22.56
N GLY A 119 11.15 -1.41 22.45
CA GLY A 119 9.89 -2.04 22.80
C GLY A 119 8.81 -2.12 21.73
N PHE A 120 8.97 -1.62 20.51
CA PHE A 120 7.99 -1.77 19.45
C PHE A 120 8.49 -2.68 18.33
N ASN A 121 8.32 -3.97 18.52
CA ASN A 121 8.43 -4.91 17.42
C ASN A 121 7.17 -4.78 16.55
N LEU A 122 7.23 -3.90 15.54
CA LEU A 122 6.12 -3.68 14.59
C LEU A 122 5.87 -4.90 13.69
N THR A 123 6.75 -5.90 13.76
CA THR A 123 6.56 -7.21 13.10
C THR A 123 5.77 -8.18 13.98
N SER A 124 5.70 -7.93 15.30
CA SER A 124 4.87 -8.75 16.17
C SER A 124 3.42 -8.31 16.08
N SER A 125 2.55 -9.27 16.00
CA SER A 125 1.09 -9.18 15.89
C SER A 125 0.39 -8.55 17.11
N THR A 126 1.07 -7.75 17.91
CA THR A 126 0.46 -7.07 19.04
C THR A 126 -0.36 -5.90 18.56
N TYR A 127 -1.63 -6.09 18.58
CA TYR A 127 -2.76 -5.27 18.13
C TYR A 127 -2.76 -3.80 18.56
N LEU A 128 -2.08 -3.46 19.64
CA LEU A 128 -2.34 -2.24 20.40
C LEU A 128 -1.61 -0.98 19.90
N GLY A 129 -0.73 -1.07 18.91
CA GLY A 129 0.05 0.10 18.46
C GLY A 129 -0.17 0.54 17.03
N ARG A 130 -0.72 -0.33 16.15
CA ARG A 130 -0.77 -0.07 14.70
C ARG A 130 -1.98 0.74 14.25
N ASP A 131 -3.10 0.64 14.94
CA ASP A 131 -4.34 1.34 14.58
C ASP A 131 -4.26 2.85 14.77
N PHE A 132 -3.22 3.34 15.44
CA PHE A 132 -3.03 4.76 15.72
C PHE A 132 -1.98 5.42 14.82
N LEU A 133 -1.15 4.64 14.11
CA LEU A 133 -0.11 5.20 13.27
C LEU A 133 -0.68 5.76 11.97
N VAL A 134 -0.05 6.85 11.53
CA VAL A 134 -0.26 7.42 10.20
C VAL A 134 0.82 6.88 9.28
N LYS A 135 0.38 6.30 8.17
CA LYS A 135 1.25 5.86 7.10
C LYS A 135 1.28 6.92 6.00
N LEU A 136 2.46 7.43 5.68
CA LEU A 136 2.69 8.22 4.49
C LEU A 136 3.16 7.29 3.36
N VAL A 137 2.38 7.20 2.30
CA VAL A 137 2.69 6.39 1.12
C VAL A 137 3.16 7.30 0.01
N GLY A 138 4.32 7.04 -0.54
CA GLY A 138 4.88 7.69 -1.73
C GLY A 138 4.93 6.72 -2.90
N LEU A 139 4.28 7.08 -3.99
CA LEU A 139 4.23 6.32 -5.23
C LEU A 139 5.13 7.00 -6.26
N LEU A 140 6.07 6.26 -6.81
CA LEU A 140 7.14 6.84 -7.63
C LEU A 140 7.15 6.28 -9.04
N ARG A 141 7.26 7.20 -10.01
CA ARG A 141 7.64 6.89 -11.39
C ARG A 141 9.09 7.27 -11.56
N LEU A 142 9.88 6.36 -12.13
CA LEU A 142 11.31 6.58 -12.32
C LEU A 142 11.60 7.07 -13.73
N PRO A 143 12.43 8.11 -13.88
CA PRO A 143 13.14 8.34 -15.14
C PRO A 143 14.03 7.15 -15.48
N ASP A 144 14.22 6.86 -16.76
CA ASP A 144 14.96 5.67 -17.25
C ASP A 144 16.38 5.55 -16.67
N GLU A 145 17.02 6.67 -16.33
CA GLU A 145 18.39 6.71 -15.81
C GLU A 145 18.48 6.78 -14.27
N ALA A 146 17.35 6.80 -13.55
CA ALA A 146 17.34 6.98 -12.10
C ALA A 146 17.68 5.68 -11.36
N ASP A 147 18.80 5.64 -10.68
CA ASP A 147 19.18 4.55 -9.76
C ASP A 147 18.65 4.83 -8.34
N LEU A 148 17.34 4.77 -8.20
CA LEU A 148 16.68 4.99 -6.92
C LEU A 148 17.02 3.91 -5.90
N ASP A 149 17.19 2.66 -6.34
CA ASP A 149 17.47 1.53 -5.43
C ASP A 149 18.79 1.75 -4.68
N THR A 150 19.85 2.09 -5.40
CA THR A 150 21.14 2.41 -4.79
C THR A 150 21.09 3.68 -3.93
N TRP A 151 20.37 4.70 -4.40
CA TRP A 151 20.21 5.94 -3.63
C TRP A 151 19.44 5.67 -2.33
N TYR A 152 18.32 4.92 -2.39
CA TYR A 152 17.51 4.63 -1.23
C TYR A 152 18.27 3.80 -0.18
N ALA A 153 19.04 2.80 -0.61
CA ALA A 153 19.89 2.02 0.28
C ALA A 153 20.86 2.89 1.08
N ARG A 154 21.42 3.94 0.46
CA ARG A 154 22.29 4.92 1.14
C ARG A 154 21.49 5.89 2.03
N ALA A 155 20.27 6.25 1.63
CA ALA A 155 19.41 7.16 2.38
C ALA A 155 18.73 6.48 3.57
N ALA A 156 18.54 5.15 3.55
CA ALA A 156 17.80 4.39 4.55
C ALA A 156 18.31 4.61 5.98
N SER A 157 19.64 4.64 6.19
CA SER A 157 20.24 4.90 7.51
C SER A 157 19.95 6.31 8.03
N ARG A 158 19.86 7.30 7.14
CA ARG A 158 19.49 8.69 7.50
C ARG A 158 18.00 8.82 7.75
N LEU A 159 17.17 8.13 6.96
CA LEU A 159 15.73 8.04 7.20
C LEU A 159 15.43 7.46 8.58
N SER A 160 16.16 6.41 8.99
CA SER A 160 16.00 5.80 10.31
C SER A 160 16.29 6.77 11.48
N GLN A 161 16.98 7.89 11.21
CA GLN A 161 17.24 8.95 12.19
C GLN A 161 16.23 10.11 12.10
N MET A 162 15.27 10.05 11.19
CA MET A 162 14.25 11.08 11.04
C MET A 162 13.35 11.10 12.27
N MET A 163 13.18 12.28 12.85
CA MET A 163 12.41 12.47 14.07
C MET A 163 10.96 11.99 13.89
N GLY A 164 10.49 11.15 14.82
CA GLY A 164 9.12 10.64 14.82
C GLY A 164 8.83 9.53 13.83
N LEU A 165 9.80 9.14 12.98
CA LEU A 165 9.65 7.98 12.11
C LEU A 165 9.67 6.70 12.95
N ARG A 166 8.68 5.83 12.75
CA ARG A 166 8.53 4.56 13.49
C ARG A 166 8.94 3.35 12.67
N LYS A 167 8.73 3.43 11.36
CA LYS A 167 9.04 2.37 10.41
C LYS A 167 9.15 2.95 9.02
N HIS A 168 10.00 2.40 8.19
CA HIS A 168 9.94 2.62 6.75
C HIS A 168 10.09 1.33 5.95
N VAL A 169 9.38 1.29 4.84
CA VAL A 169 9.38 0.17 3.90
C VAL A 169 9.66 0.74 2.52
N TYR A 170 10.52 0.07 1.80
CA TYR A 170 10.80 0.34 0.39
C TYR A 170 10.29 -0.83 -0.44
N GLY A 171 9.47 -0.55 -1.42
CA GLY A 171 8.86 -1.55 -2.29
C GLY A 171 9.24 -1.35 -3.75
N ARG A 172 9.66 -2.43 -4.39
CA ARG A 172 9.83 -2.51 -5.84
C ARG A 172 8.52 -3.01 -6.45
N VAL A 173 7.98 -2.29 -7.42
CA VAL A 173 6.81 -2.76 -8.14
C VAL A 173 7.26 -3.81 -9.17
N SER A 174 6.68 -5.00 -9.07
CA SER A 174 6.95 -6.09 -10.00
C SER A 174 6.31 -5.80 -11.36
N GLY A 175 7.04 -6.13 -12.42
CA GLY A 175 6.52 -6.12 -13.78
C GLY A 175 5.70 -7.38 -14.14
N GLU A 176 5.49 -8.29 -13.18
CA GLU A 176 4.71 -9.49 -13.42
C GLU A 176 3.25 -9.16 -13.72
N THR A 177 2.63 -10.04 -14.50
CA THR A 177 1.22 -9.93 -14.88
C THR A 177 0.45 -11.14 -14.38
N MET A 178 -0.84 -10.94 -14.07
CA MET A 178 -1.77 -12.02 -13.78
C MET A 178 -2.98 -11.96 -14.70
N LYS A 179 -3.68 -13.08 -14.82
CA LYS A 179 -4.96 -13.17 -15.57
C LYS A 179 -6.11 -13.38 -14.59
N ILE A 180 -7.09 -12.50 -14.64
CA ILE A 180 -8.31 -12.60 -13.86
C ILE A 180 -9.44 -13.10 -14.75
N GLY A 181 -10.13 -14.17 -14.32
CA GLY A 181 -11.20 -14.80 -15.09
C GLY A 181 -10.73 -15.30 -16.46
N HIS A 182 -9.43 -15.59 -16.61
CA HIS A 182 -8.77 -15.99 -17.86
C HIS A 182 -8.88 -14.97 -19.02
N VAL A 183 -9.46 -13.80 -18.79
CA VAL A 183 -9.76 -12.80 -19.82
C VAL A 183 -9.01 -11.49 -19.59
N ILE A 184 -8.94 -11.02 -18.35
CA ILE A 184 -8.35 -9.72 -18.03
C ILE A 184 -6.91 -9.90 -17.61
N THR A 185 -5.97 -9.32 -18.37
CA THR A 185 -4.55 -9.24 -17.97
C THR A 185 -4.35 -8.02 -17.07
N TRP A 186 -3.69 -8.24 -15.93
CA TRP A 186 -3.36 -7.20 -15.00
C TRP A 186 -1.84 -7.08 -14.78
N PRO A 187 -1.21 -5.90 -14.72
CA PRO A 187 -1.82 -4.58 -14.98
C PRO A 187 -2.21 -4.40 -16.45
N PRO A 188 -3.20 -3.51 -16.73
CA PRO A 188 -3.61 -3.22 -18.10
C PRO A 188 -2.43 -2.74 -18.94
N GLY A 189 -2.28 -3.28 -20.15
CA GLY A 189 -1.14 -2.98 -21.02
C GLY A 189 0.17 -3.64 -20.59
N GLY A 190 0.15 -4.51 -19.56
CA GLY A 190 1.32 -5.27 -19.11
C GLY A 190 2.39 -4.45 -18.39
N LYS A 191 2.14 -3.15 -18.12
CA LYS A 191 3.11 -2.27 -17.45
C LYS A 191 2.44 -1.57 -16.26
N PRO A 192 3.05 -1.60 -15.05
CA PRO A 192 2.55 -0.86 -13.90
C PRO A 192 2.67 0.65 -14.10
N VAL A 193 1.79 1.42 -13.46
CA VAL A 193 1.79 2.89 -13.53
C VAL A 193 2.82 3.54 -12.60
N TYR A 194 3.37 2.79 -11.65
CA TYR A 194 4.43 3.21 -10.74
C TYR A 194 5.52 2.14 -10.71
N ASP A 195 6.73 2.55 -10.38
CA ASP A 195 7.91 1.68 -10.35
C ASP A 195 8.33 1.31 -8.93
N ARG A 196 8.07 2.21 -7.95
CA ARG A 196 8.45 2.04 -6.55
C ARG A 196 7.39 2.58 -5.61
N VAL A 197 7.40 2.04 -4.39
CA VAL A 197 6.57 2.48 -3.28
C VAL A 197 7.45 2.75 -2.07
N ILE A 198 7.26 3.89 -1.42
CA ILE A 198 7.89 4.21 -0.14
C ILE A 198 6.78 4.32 0.90
N GLU A 199 6.92 3.64 2.02
CA GLU A 199 5.99 3.76 3.14
C GLU A 199 6.76 4.23 4.38
N LEU A 200 6.28 5.30 4.99
CA LEU A 200 6.85 5.91 6.17
C LEU A 200 5.77 5.99 7.25
N TRP A 201 6.07 5.51 8.45
CA TRP A 201 5.10 5.42 9.53
C TRP A 201 5.42 6.38 10.65
N PHE A 202 4.41 7.16 11.10
CA PHE A 202 4.53 8.20 12.12
C PHE A 202 3.37 8.13 13.09
N ASP A 203 3.50 8.81 14.25
CA ASP A 203 2.44 8.87 15.24
C ASP A 203 1.25 9.74 14.78
N SER A 204 1.50 10.78 13.96
CA SER A 204 0.47 11.71 13.48
C SER A 204 0.90 12.44 12.20
N VAL A 205 -0.02 13.19 11.59
CA VAL A 205 0.28 14.09 10.45
C VAL A 205 1.22 15.22 10.88
N GLU A 206 1.07 15.74 12.10
CA GLU A 206 1.95 16.76 12.66
C GLU A 206 3.39 16.24 12.81
N ALA A 207 3.55 14.98 13.20
CA ALA A 207 4.87 14.33 13.24
C ALA A 207 5.50 14.23 11.84
N ILE A 208 4.69 13.94 10.81
CA ILE A 208 5.14 13.97 9.41
C ILE A 208 5.59 15.39 9.04
N ASP A 209 4.78 16.41 9.32
CA ASP A 209 5.10 17.80 9.01
C ASP A 209 6.43 18.23 9.66
N MET A 210 6.62 17.91 10.95
CA MET A 210 7.87 18.21 11.67
C MET A 210 9.06 17.43 11.08
N ALA A 211 8.88 16.16 10.78
CA ALA A 211 9.92 15.31 10.21
C ALA A 211 10.42 15.86 8.87
N PHE A 212 9.49 16.22 7.98
CA PHE A 212 9.84 16.74 6.64
C PHE A 212 10.27 18.22 6.65
N ALA A 213 9.93 18.99 7.68
CA ALA A 213 10.51 20.33 7.91
C ALA A 213 11.93 20.27 8.48
N SER A 214 12.35 19.13 9.05
CA SER A 214 13.71 18.93 9.57
C SER A 214 14.76 18.91 8.46
N ARG A 215 16.04 18.99 8.87
CA ARG A 215 17.16 18.88 7.92
C ARG A 215 17.12 17.54 7.17
N GLN A 216 16.91 16.42 7.88
CA GLN A 216 16.89 15.09 7.29
C GLN A 216 15.73 14.92 6.30
N GLY A 217 14.54 15.45 6.63
CA GLY A 217 13.39 15.41 5.73
C GLY A 217 13.60 16.22 4.46
N LYS A 218 14.21 17.42 4.57
CA LYS A 218 14.56 18.24 3.40
C LYS A 218 15.61 17.56 2.54
N GLU A 219 16.68 17.05 3.14
CA GLU A 219 17.72 16.30 2.42
C GLU A 219 17.15 15.09 1.67
N PHE A 220 16.16 14.42 2.26
CA PHE A 220 15.48 13.30 1.62
C PHE A 220 14.66 13.74 0.40
N LEU A 221 13.84 14.78 0.53
CA LEU A 221 13.05 15.32 -0.59
C LEU A 221 13.95 15.89 -1.70
N ASP A 222 15.01 16.61 -1.33
CA ASP A 222 15.98 17.15 -2.28
C ASP A 222 16.72 16.04 -3.03
N GLY A 223 17.04 14.93 -2.35
CA GLY A 223 17.66 13.78 -2.98
C GLY A 223 16.74 13.11 -4.02
N LEU A 224 15.45 12.95 -3.72
CA LEU A 224 14.48 12.47 -4.70
C LEU A 224 14.39 13.42 -5.91
N LYS A 225 14.34 14.72 -5.65
CA LYS A 225 14.30 15.74 -6.70
C LYS A 225 15.55 15.73 -7.59
N GLN A 226 16.74 15.53 -7.02
CA GLN A 226 17.99 15.40 -7.76
C GLN A 226 18.00 14.19 -8.70
N LEU A 227 17.28 13.12 -8.34
CA LEU A 227 17.06 11.97 -9.20
C LEU A 227 15.95 12.19 -10.24
N GLY A 228 15.34 13.38 -10.30
CA GLY A 228 14.20 13.66 -11.17
C GLY A 228 12.91 12.96 -10.71
N VAL A 229 12.87 12.49 -9.47
CA VAL A 229 11.72 11.73 -8.94
C VAL A 229 10.83 12.63 -8.08
N THR A 230 9.56 12.71 -8.45
CA THR A 230 8.53 13.41 -7.67
C THR A 230 7.48 12.40 -7.25
N PRO A 231 7.44 12.01 -5.96
CA PRO A 231 6.44 11.06 -5.49
C PRO A 231 5.03 11.63 -5.46
N ASP A 232 4.06 10.78 -5.77
CA ASP A 232 2.66 11.02 -5.45
C ASP A 232 2.42 10.59 -3.99
N TRP A 233 2.42 11.56 -3.06
CA TRP A 233 2.26 11.30 -1.63
C TRP A 233 0.81 11.23 -1.20
N VAL A 234 0.50 10.32 -0.26
CA VAL A 234 -0.77 10.27 0.44
C VAL A 234 -0.58 9.81 1.89
N ALA A 235 -1.08 10.59 2.84
CA ALA A 235 -1.11 10.19 4.25
C ALA A 235 -2.42 9.45 4.56
N MET A 236 -2.29 8.32 5.24
CA MET A 236 -3.37 7.38 5.48
C MET A 236 -3.37 6.88 6.92
N ARG A 237 -4.55 6.56 7.44
CA ARG A 237 -4.70 5.76 8.66
C ARG A 237 -4.74 4.30 8.27
N ASN A 238 -3.85 3.52 8.85
CA ASN A 238 -3.81 2.08 8.64
C ASN A 238 -4.74 1.38 9.64
N GLN A 239 -5.41 0.33 9.18
CA GLN A 239 -6.17 -0.60 10.00
C GLN A 239 -5.90 -2.01 9.50
N GLU A 240 -5.37 -2.85 10.35
CA GLU A 240 -5.14 -4.25 10.05
C GLU A 240 -6.39 -5.07 10.35
N LEU A 241 -6.90 -5.79 9.34
CA LEU A 241 -8.15 -6.55 9.42
C LEU A 241 -7.96 -8.04 9.60
N PHE A 242 -6.79 -8.54 9.22
CA PHE A 242 -6.50 -9.98 9.18
C PHE A 242 -5.02 -10.24 9.45
N PHE A 243 -4.74 -11.29 10.24
CA PHE A 243 -3.39 -11.67 10.64
C PHE A 243 -2.89 -12.87 9.87
N SER A 244 -1.58 -12.86 9.62
CA SER A 244 -0.88 -13.96 9.00
C SER A 244 -1.08 -15.27 9.74
N PHE A 245 -1.47 -16.30 9.03
CA PHE A 245 -1.11 -17.64 9.42
C PHE A 245 0.42 -17.76 9.43
N PRO A 246 1.00 -18.48 10.40
CA PRO A 246 2.43 -18.76 10.36
C PRO A 246 2.77 -19.40 9.00
N ALA A 247 3.83 -18.90 8.37
CA ALA A 247 4.27 -19.29 7.03
C ALA A 247 4.59 -20.79 6.84
N ASN A 248 4.40 -21.62 7.87
CA ASN A 248 4.79 -23.01 7.95
C ASN A 248 3.65 -24.02 8.18
N GLN A 249 2.40 -23.63 8.02
CA GLN A 249 1.37 -24.66 7.91
C GLN A 249 1.19 -25.01 6.43
N PRO A 250 1.57 -26.24 6.02
CA PRO A 250 1.19 -26.73 4.70
C PRO A 250 -0.35 -26.72 4.63
N LEU A 251 -0.87 -26.27 3.48
CA LEU A 251 -2.27 -26.49 3.18
C LEU A 251 -2.46 -28.02 3.22
N GLU A 252 -3.22 -28.50 4.19
CA GLU A 252 -3.62 -29.90 4.19
C GLU A 252 -4.40 -30.13 2.89
N GLU A 253 -3.91 -31.12 2.10
CA GLU A 253 -4.49 -31.57 0.83
C GLU A 253 -5.88 -32.17 1.03
#